data_3e0173ee09a75440c15173d50042eb5f
#
_entry.id   3e0173ee09a75440c15173d50042eb5f
#
_cell.length_a   1.000
_cell.length_b   1.000
_cell.length_c   1.000
_cell.angle_alpha   90.00
_cell.angle_beta   90.00
_cell.angle_gamma   90.00
#
_symmetry.space_group_name_H-M   'P 1'
#
loop_
_entity.id
_entity.type
_entity.pdbx_description
1 polymer ?
#
loop_
_entity_poly.entity_id
_entity_poly.type
_entity_poly.pdbx_seq_one_letter_code
_entity_poly.pdbx_strand_id
1 'polypeptide(L)'
;VDPWREEIGMWHDVLAPQVPLLEKVLRTALVYVVIWALLRVSGKRGLASTNTLDLIVAFLLASAVESAIQTDDDSVTGAVVSAVTLIALNTGLLHLSNTSPTAARIIQGRPTTVIEDGRLDEHNLKRLGIRSRELEHAVRSQNGDDISEVRHGELTPSGQFVLTLKDSEQSATKADVAALAEQLRHLETLLATRR
;
A
#
# COMPACT_ATOMS: atom_id res chain seq x y z
N VAL A 1 -48.54 -12.43 29.04
CA VAL A 1 -47.22 -12.02 28.56
C VAL A 1 -47.49 -10.96 27.53
N ASP A 2 -46.98 -9.78 27.76
CA ASP A 2 -47.29 -8.58 26.96
C ASP A 2 -46.29 -8.54 25.77
N PRO A 3 -46.68 -8.84 24.54
CA PRO A 3 -45.79 -8.98 23.39
C PRO A 3 -44.98 -7.70 23.09
N TRP A 4 -45.51 -6.55 23.47
CA TRP A 4 -44.83 -5.24 23.28
C TRP A 4 -43.63 -5.05 24.19
N ARG A 5 -43.57 -5.72 25.33
CA ARG A 5 -42.37 -5.66 26.20
C ARG A 5 -41.20 -6.47 25.67
N GLU A 6 -41.45 -7.56 24.99
CA GLU A 6 -40.41 -8.37 24.37
C GLU A 6 -39.83 -7.64 23.15
N GLU A 7 -40.66 -6.99 22.32
CA GLU A 7 -40.17 -6.19 21.19
C GLU A 7 -39.35 -4.99 21.65
N ILE A 8 -39.77 -4.24 22.66
CA ILE A 8 -39.01 -3.08 23.18
C ILE A 8 -37.69 -3.53 23.78
N GLY A 9 -37.67 -4.69 24.49
CA GLY A 9 -36.43 -5.29 25.01
C GLY A 9 -35.43 -5.62 23.91
N MET A 10 -35.88 -6.27 22.84
CA MET A 10 -35.07 -6.62 21.70
C MET A 10 -34.42 -5.40 21.03
N TRP A 11 -35.20 -4.32 20.80
CA TRP A 11 -34.64 -3.09 20.21
C TRP A 11 -33.65 -2.39 21.14
N HIS A 12 -33.87 -2.46 22.45
CA HIS A 12 -32.94 -1.91 23.44
C HIS A 12 -31.62 -2.69 23.42
N ASP A 13 -31.63 -4.00 23.37
CA ASP A 13 -30.44 -4.85 23.34
C ASP A 13 -29.66 -4.67 22.04
N VAL A 14 -30.34 -4.45 20.91
CA VAL A 14 -29.71 -4.20 19.61
C VAL A 14 -29.06 -2.79 19.53
N LEU A 15 -29.70 -1.79 20.15
CA LEU A 15 -29.27 -0.40 19.98
C LEU A 15 -28.46 0.15 21.16
N ALA A 16 -28.70 -0.31 22.39
CA ALA A 16 -28.03 0.20 23.57
C ALA A 16 -26.63 -0.44 23.71
N PRO A 17 -25.55 0.36 23.81
CA PRO A 17 -24.22 -0.18 24.03
C PRO A 17 -24.13 -0.85 25.39
N GLN A 18 -23.60 -2.06 25.44
CA GLN A 18 -23.43 -2.84 26.67
C GLN A 18 -22.14 -2.42 27.42
N VAL A 19 -21.24 -1.71 26.75
CA VAL A 19 -20.00 -1.21 27.31
C VAL A 19 -19.98 0.33 27.21
N PRO A 20 -19.39 1.04 28.19
CA PRO A 20 -19.24 2.49 28.12
C PRO A 20 -18.57 2.93 26.82
N LEU A 21 -19.13 3.91 26.12
CA LEU A 21 -18.62 4.38 24.82
C LEU A 21 -17.15 4.81 24.88
N LEU A 22 -16.73 5.42 25.99
CA LEU A 22 -15.33 5.83 26.19
C LEU A 22 -14.39 4.61 26.21
N GLU A 23 -14.79 3.54 26.92
CA GLU A 23 -14.01 2.30 26.96
C GLU A 23 -13.92 1.69 25.56
N LYS A 24 -15.01 1.67 24.80
CA LYS A 24 -15.06 1.17 23.42
C LYS A 24 -14.09 1.94 22.52
N VAL A 25 -14.10 3.28 22.59
CA VAL A 25 -13.18 4.15 21.84
C VAL A 25 -11.73 3.88 22.22
N LEU A 26 -11.40 3.83 23.51
CA LEU A 26 -10.03 3.59 23.99
C LEU A 26 -9.52 2.20 23.58
N ARG A 27 -10.35 1.18 23.72
CA ARG A 27 -10.02 -0.21 23.32
C ARG A 27 -9.76 -0.29 21.82
N THR A 28 -10.66 0.27 21.01
CA THR A 28 -10.51 0.31 19.54
C THR A 28 -9.23 1.06 19.14
N ALA A 29 -8.96 2.20 19.77
CA ALA A 29 -7.74 2.96 19.51
C ALA A 29 -6.47 2.19 19.88
N LEU A 30 -6.46 1.53 21.04
CA LEU A 30 -5.32 0.72 21.47
C LEU A 30 -5.07 -0.45 20.51
N VAL A 31 -6.11 -1.20 20.14
CA VAL A 31 -6.00 -2.31 19.17
C VAL A 31 -5.47 -1.80 17.84
N TYR A 32 -6.00 -0.68 17.33
CA TYR A 32 -5.53 -0.08 16.09
C TYR A 32 -4.03 0.26 16.14
N VAL A 33 -3.57 0.91 17.21
CA VAL A 33 -2.15 1.29 17.37
C VAL A 33 -1.25 0.05 17.47
N VAL A 34 -1.67 -0.97 18.21
CA VAL A 34 -0.93 -2.24 18.33
C VAL A 34 -0.80 -2.93 16.98
N ILE A 35 -1.90 -3.06 16.24
CA ILE A 35 -1.89 -3.68 14.91
C ILE A 35 -1.04 -2.87 13.93
N TRP A 36 -1.21 -1.55 13.93
CA TRP A 36 -0.36 -0.67 13.12
C TRP A 36 1.13 -0.87 13.44
N ALA A 37 1.49 -0.93 14.72
CA ALA A 37 2.88 -1.15 15.14
C ALA A 37 3.40 -2.54 14.71
N LEU A 38 2.59 -3.60 14.86
CA LEU A 38 2.94 -4.94 14.41
C LEU A 38 3.16 -5.01 12.90
N LEU A 39 2.25 -4.45 12.11
CA LEU A 39 2.39 -4.37 10.66
C LEU A 39 3.61 -3.53 10.25
N ARG A 40 3.90 -2.47 11.00
CA ARG A 40 5.07 -1.61 10.78
C ARG A 40 6.39 -2.34 11.01
N VAL A 41 6.45 -3.21 12.04
CA VAL A 41 7.62 -4.05 12.36
C VAL A 41 7.76 -5.22 11.40
N SER A 42 6.63 -5.82 10.97
CA SER A 42 6.61 -6.95 10.03
C SER A 42 7.21 -6.60 8.65
N GLY A 43 7.31 -5.32 8.30
CA GLY A 43 8.00 -4.84 7.10
C GLY A 43 7.09 -4.62 5.90
N LYS A 44 7.69 -4.19 4.78
CA LYS A 44 7.01 -3.71 3.57
C LYS A 44 6.39 -4.81 2.70
N ARG A 45 6.63 -6.07 3.04
CA ARG A 45 6.32 -7.23 2.20
C ARG A 45 4.85 -7.63 2.21
N GLY A 46 4.14 -7.32 3.29
CA GLY A 46 2.80 -7.87 3.55
C GLY A 46 1.66 -7.32 2.69
N LEU A 47 1.89 -6.31 1.84
CA LEU A 47 0.83 -5.65 1.10
C LEU A 47 0.99 -5.69 -0.43
N ALA A 48 2.18 -6.03 -0.94
CA ALA A 48 2.51 -5.90 -2.35
C ALA A 48 2.32 -7.17 -3.19
N SER A 49 2.52 -8.33 -2.59
CA SER A 49 2.28 -9.61 -3.24
C SER A 49 1.22 -10.36 -2.46
N THR A 50 0.04 -10.51 -3.04
CA THR A 50 -1.07 -11.27 -2.45
C THR A 50 -0.72 -12.76 -2.49
N ASN A 51 0.14 -13.19 -1.59
CA ASN A 51 0.44 -14.60 -1.40
C ASN A 51 -0.68 -15.23 -0.54
N THR A 52 -1.01 -16.47 -0.79
CA THR A 52 -2.00 -17.24 -0.02
C THR A 52 -1.70 -17.21 1.50
N LEU A 53 -0.43 -17.26 1.88
CA LEU A 53 -0.02 -17.18 3.30
C LEU A 53 -0.32 -15.80 3.90
N ASP A 54 -0.10 -14.72 3.16
CA ASP A 54 -0.40 -13.36 3.62
C ASP A 54 -1.91 -13.15 3.80
N LEU A 55 -2.72 -13.74 2.91
CA LEU A 55 -4.18 -13.75 3.06
C LEU A 55 -4.62 -14.48 4.33
N ILE A 56 -4.06 -15.66 4.60
CA ILE A 56 -4.37 -16.42 5.82
C ILE A 56 -4.05 -15.58 7.06
N VAL A 57 -2.87 -14.96 7.10
CA VAL A 57 -2.46 -14.09 8.21
C VAL A 57 -3.41 -12.89 8.34
N ALA A 58 -3.79 -12.26 7.22
CA ALA A 58 -4.71 -11.13 7.23
C ALA A 58 -6.09 -11.51 7.79
N PHE A 59 -6.65 -12.67 7.40
CA PHE A 59 -7.92 -13.16 7.94
C PHE A 59 -7.84 -13.51 9.42
N LEU A 60 -6.78 -14.19 9.86
CA LEU A 60 -6.58 -14.51 11.27
C LEU A 60 -6.39 -13.24 12.10
N LEU A 61 -5.66 -12.25 11.57
CA LEU A 61 -5.48 -10.96 12.21
C LEU A 61 -6.81 -10.20 12.31
N ALA A 62 -7.60 -10.19 11.24
CA ALA A 62 -8.93 -9.56 11.24
C ALA A 62 -9.85 -10.18 12.30
N SER A 63 -9.88 -11.50 12.41
CA SER A 63 -10.67 -12.20 13.44
C SER A 63 -10.18 -11.92 14.86
N ALA A 64 -8.85 -11.86 15.07
CA ALA A 64 -8.29 -11.49 16.38
C ALA A 64 -8.62 -10.04 16.76
N VAL A 65 -8.59 -9.12 15.79
CA VAL A 65 -8.97 -7.71 15.98
C VAL A 65 -10.44 -7.58 16.30
N GLU A 66 -11.31 -8.29 15.57
CA GLU A 66 -12.74 -8.33 15.80
C GLU A 66 -13.04 -8.75 17.23
N SER A 67 -12.52 -9.88 17.68
CA SER A 67 -12.68 -10.37 19.05
C SER A 67 -12.20 -9.39 20.10
N ALA A 68 -11.09 -8.67 19.84
CA ALA A 68 -10.53 -7.69 20.77
C ALA A 68 -11.36 -6.40 20.86
N ILE A 69 -12.05 -6.00 19.79
CA ILE A 69 -12.87 -4.79 19.74
C ILE A 69 -14.30 -5.04 20.22
N GLN A 70 -14.94 -6.14 19.80
CA GLN A 70 -16.34 -6.43 20.10
C GLN A 70 -16.52 -6.81 21.56
N THR A 71 -15.71 -7.71 22.08
CA THR A 71 -15.84 -8.23 23.46
C THR A 71 -17.29 -8.63 23.76
N ASP A 72 -17.93 -8.07 24.79
CA ASP A 72 -19.31 -8.41 25.24
C ASP A 72 -20.37 -7.40 24.70
N ASP A 73 -20.07 -6.67 23.62
CA ASP A 73 -20.95 -5.63 23.09
C ASP A 73 -21.28 -5.88 21.61
N ASP A 74 -22.40 -6.53 21.38
CA ASP A 74 -22.94 -6.83 20.05
C ASP A 74 -23.91 -5.74 19.54
N SER A 75 -23.97 -4.57 20.22
CA SER A 75 -24.86 -3.49 19.82
C SER A 75 -24.43 -2.82 18.52
N VAL A 76 -25.40 -2.42 17.71
CA VAL A 76 -25.17 -1.63 16.49
C VAL A 76 -24.46 -0.31 16.82
N THR A 77 -24.83 0.33 17.92
CA THR A 77 -24.19 1.58 18.38
C THR A 77 -22.72 1.35 18.70
N GLY A 78 -22.37 0.27 19.40
CA GLY A 78 -20.98 -0.09 19.67
C GLY A 78 -20.17 -0.34 18.40
N ALA A 79 -20.75 -1.04 17.43
CA ALA A 79 -20.12 -1.28 16.13
C ALA A 79 -19.85 0.03 15.36
N VAL A 80 -20.84 0.94 15.31
CA VAL A 80 -20.70 2.26 14.66
C VAL A 80 -19.62 3.09 15.34
N VAL A 81 -19.58 3.13 16.67
CA VAL A 81 -18.56 3.87 17.43
C VAL A 81 -17.15 3.33 17.12
N SER A 82 -16.99 2.02 17.09
CA SER A 82 -15.72 1.39 16.73
C SER A 82 -15.31 1.73 15.29
N ALA A 83 -16.23 1.62 14.34
CA ALA A 83 -15.96 1.97 12.94
C ALA A 83 -15.56 3.44 12.75
N VAL A 84 -16.31 4.37 13.38
CA VAL A 84 -15.99 5.81 13.34
C VAL A 84 -14.61 6.07 13.97
N THR A 85 -14.32 5.42 15.09
CA THR A 85 -12.99 5.55 15.75
C THR A 85 -11.86 5.08 14.85
N LEU A 86 -12.00 3.93 14.19
CA LEU A 86 -11.01 3.40 13.25
C LEU A 86 -10.79 4.35 12.07
N ILE A 87 -11.86 4.85 11.48
CA ILE A 87 -11.79 5.79 10.35
C ILE A 87 -11.13 7.10 10.78
N ALA A 88 -11.49 7.65 11.94
CA ALA A 88 -10.92 8.88 12.47
C ALA A 88 -9.42 8.73 12.74
N LEU A 89 -8.99 7.63 13.37
CA LEU A 89 -7.58 7.34 13.62
C LEU A 89 -6.79 7.18 12.32
N ASN A 90 -7.31 6.41 11.38
CA ASN A 90 -6.65 6.23 10.08
C ASN A 90 -6.51 7.55 9.32
N THR A 91 -7.59 8.34 9.26
CA THR A 91 -7.59 9.66 8.61
C THR A 91 -6.62 10.62 9.31
N GLY A 92 -6.60 10.61 10.65
CA GLY A 92 -5.66 11.41 11.44
C GLY A 92 -4.20 11.05 11.17
N LEU A 93 -3.87 9.74 11.10
CA LEU A 93 -2.52 9.27 10.75
C LEU A 93 -2.12 9.68 9.32
N LEU A 94 -3.03 9.55 8.36
CA LEU A 94 -2.79 9.97 6.98
C LEU A 94 -2.58 11.48 6.89
N HIS A 95 -3.40 12.27 7.58
CA HIS A 95 -3.25 13.72 7.62
C HIS A 95 -1.91 14.14 8.24
N LEU A 96 -1.53 13.52 9.37
CA LEU A 96 -0.25 13.75 10.01
C LEU A 96 0.94 13.37 9.11
N SER A 97 0.80 12.29 8.37
CA SER A 97 1.80 11.85 7.39
C SER A 97 1.96 12.84 6.23
N ASN A 98 0.85 13.44 5.76
CA ASN A 98 0.88 14.39 4.65
C ASN A 98 1.41 15.78 5.06
N THR A 99 1.27 16.15 6.34
CA THR A 99 1.71 17.47 6.84
C THR A 99 3.15 17.49 7.31
N SER A 100 3.72 16.35 7.71
CA SER A 100 5.07 16.27 8.26
C SER A 100 5.92 15.21 7.57
N PRO A 101 7.04 15.60 6.92
CA PRO A 101 7.97 14.63 6.31
C PRO A 101 8.56 13.63 7.32
N THR A 102 8.71 14.04 8.58
CA THR A 102 9.19 13.17 9.64
C THR A 102 8.12 12.14 10.02
N ALA A 103 6.86 12.57 10.16
CA ALA A 103 5.74 11.69 10.41
C ALA A 103 5.55 10.69 9.24
N ALA A 104 5.64 11.15 8.00
CA ALA A 104 5.59 10.28 6.83
C ALA A 104 6.65 9.17 6.88
N ARG A 105 7.88 9.49 7.26
CA ARG A 105 8.96 8.49 7.40
C ARG A 105 8.68 7.47 8.50
N ILE A 106 8.09 7.90 9.60
CA ILE A 106 7.75 7.02 10.73
C ILE A 106 6.52 6.18 10.39
N ILE A 107 5.49 6.78 9.84
CA ILE A 107 4.20 6.12 9.58
C ILE A 107 4.27 5.22 8.34
N GLN A 108 4.73 5.74 7.22
CA GLN A 108 4.75 5.04 5.94
C GLN A 108 6.07 4.31 5.68
N GLY A 109 7.20 4.88 6.12
CA GLY A 109 8.54 4.36 5.86
C GLY A 109 9.23 5.09 4.71
N ARG A 110 10.43 4.62 4.34
CA ARG A 110 11.21 5.16 3.21
C ARG A 110 11.23 4.16 2.08
N PRO A 111 11.25 4.60 0.81
CA PRO A 111 11.61 3.72 -0.29
C PRO A 111 12.95 3.05 0.00
N THR A 112 13.14 1.86 -0.53
CA THR A 112 14.41 1.13 -0.39
C THR A 112 14.89 0.73 -1.77
N THR A 113 16.06 1.21 -2.15
CA THR A 113 16.69 0.87 -3.42
C THR A 113 16.99 -0.63 -3.45
N VAL A 114 16.62 -1.29 -4.54
CA VAL A 114 16.82 -2.71 -4.79
C VAL A 114 17.60 -2.98 -6.06
N ILE A 115 17.61 -2.02 -7.00
CA ILE A 115 18.41 -2.04 -8.23
C ILE A 115 19.07 -0.68 -8.39
N GLU A 116 20.36 -0.68 -8.71
CA GLU A 116 21.13 0.51 -9.08
C GLU A 116 22.03 0.20 -10.29
N ASP A 117 21.86 0.98 -11.38
CA ASP A 117 22.60 0.84 -12.64
C ASP A 117 22.68 -0.59 -13.20
N GLY A 118 21.59 -1.34 -13.14
CA GLY A 118 21.49 -2.71 -13.64
C GLY A 118 22.06 -3.76 -12.69
N ARG A 119 22.36 -3.39 -11.45
CA ARG A 119 22.88 -4.32 -10.42
C ARG A 119 21.90 -4.45 -9.26
N LEU A 120 21.75 -5.67 -8.78
CA LEU A 120 20.94 -5.95 -7.60
C LEU A 120 21.67 -5.52 -6.33
N ASP A 121 20.98 -4.80 -5.44
CA ASP A 121 21.43 -4.60 -4.07
C ASP A 121 21.07 -5.84 -3.23
N GLU A 122 21.97 -6.81 -3.21
CA GLU A 122 21.78 -8.08 -2.47
C GLU A 122 21.54 -7.87 -0.98
N HIS A 123 22.14 -6.84 -0.38
CA HIS A 123 21.98 -6.55 1.04
C HIS A 123 20.53 -6.14 1.33
N ASN A 124 19.98 -5.22 0.56
CA ASN A 124 18.60 -4.77 0.69
C ASN A 124 17.61 -5.88 0.32
N LEU A 125 17.89 -6.68 -0.71
CA LEU A 125 17.06 -7.83 -1.08
C LEU A 125 16.95 -8.85 0.05
N LYS A 126 18.08 -9.25 0.64
CA LYS A 126 18.10 -10.18 1.79
C LYS A 126 17.35 -9.61 3.00
N ARG A 127 17.56 -8.32 3.30
CA ARG A 127 16.87 -7.64 4.40
C ARG A 127 15.36 -7.55 4.19
N LEU A 128 14.93 -7.33 2.96
CA LEU A 128 13.52 -7.28 2.58
C LEU A 128 12.92 -8.67 2.35
N GLY A 129 13.75 -9.71 2.28
CA GLY A 129 13.34 -11.08 1.98
C GLY A 129 12.75 -11.24 0.57
N ILE A 130 13.16 -10.41 -0.38
CA ILE A 130 12.72 -10.42 -1.78
C ILE A 130 13.61 -11.37 -2.57
N ARG A 131 13.00 -12.19 -3.43
CA ARG A 131 13.73 -13.06 -4.35
C ARG A 131 14.00 -12.35 -5.68
N SER A 132 15.14 -12.64 -6.31
CA SER A 132 15.50 -12.07 -7.61
C SER A 132 14.40 -12.27 -8.66
N ARG A 133 13.71 -13.40 -8.65
CA ARG A 133 12.57 -13.68 -9.54
C ARG A 133 11.40 -12.71 -9.39
N GLU A 134 11.16 -12.21 -8.20
CA GLU A 134 10.10 -11.21 -7.95
C GLU A 134 10.47 -9.88 -8.63
N LEU A 135 11.76 -9.51 -8.58
CA LEU A 135 12.26 -8.35 -9.28
C LEU A 135 12.24 -8.51 -10.81
N GLU A 136 12.69 -9.65 -11.33
CA GLU A 136 12.61 -9.95 -12.76
C GLU A 136 11.18 -9.85 -13.27
N HIS A 137 10.22 -10.37 -12.51
CA HIS A 137 8.81 -10.23 -12.85
C HIS A 137 8.35 -8.77 -12.83
N ALA A 138 8.79 -7.98 -11.83
CA ALA A 138 8.48 -6.56 -11.73
C ALA A 138 9.08 -5.77 -12.92
N VAL A 139 10.32 -6.08 -13.34
CA VAL A 139 10.96 -5.48 -14.51
C VAL A 139 10.14 -5.75 -15.77
N ARG A 140 9.76 -7.01 -16.02
CA ARG A 140 8.95 -7.37 -17.20
C ARG A 140 7.55 -6.75 -17.18
N SER A 141 6.95 -6.58 -16.01
CA SER A 141 5.63 -5.93 -15.89
C SER A 141 5.68 -4.42 -16.15
N GLN A 142 6.88 -3.80 -16.14
CA GLN A 142 7.10 -2.37 -16.38
C GLN A 142 7.91 -2.10 -17.67
N ASN A 143 7.76 -2.98 -18.66
CA ASN A 143 8.34 -2.88 -20.01
C ASN A 143 9.88 -2.96 -20.07
N GLY A 144 10.54 -3.55 -19.08
CA GLY A 144 11.94 -3.95 -19.18
C GLY A 144 12.03 -5.44 -19.47
N ASP A 145 13.05 -5.86 -20.18
CA ASP A 145 13.31 -7.28 -20.48
C ASP A 145 14.26 -7.91 -19.45
N ASP A 146 15.25 -7.13 -18.98
CA ASP A 146 16.29 -7.58 -18.06
C ASP A 146 16.60 -6.54 -16.97
N ILE A 147 17.13 -7.02 -15.84
CA ILE A 147 17.55 -6.16 -14.71
C ILE A 147 18.65 -5.17 -15.13
N SER A 148 19.51 -5.57 -16.07
CA SER A 148 20.61 -4.72 -16.59
C SER A 148 20.13 -3.44 -17.28
N GLU A 149 18.88 -3.41 -17.73
CA GLU A 149 18.23 -2.26 -18.36
C GLU A 149 17.74 -1.21 -17.37
N VAL A 150 17.63 -1.59 -16.11
CA VAL A 150 17.12 -0.71 -15.04
C VAL A 150 18.22 0.21 -14.54
N ARG A 151 18.00 1.54 -14.65
CA ARG A 151 18.88 2.55 -14.04
C ARG A 151 18.68 2.58 -12.53
N HIS A 152 17.45 2.68 -12.06
CA HIS A 152 17.11 2.77 -10.65
C HIS A 152 15.83 2.01 -10.38
N GLY A 153 15.87 1.17 -9.36
CA GLY A 153 14.71 0.41 -8.90
C GLY A 153 14.56 0.50 -7.39
N GLU A 154 13.39 0.87 -6.91
CA GLU A 154 13.09 0.97 -5.50
C GLU A 154 11.81 0.23 -5.11
N LEU A 155 11.79 -0.28 -3.89
CA LEU A 155 10.59 -0.76 -3.24
C LEU A 155 9.97 0.37 -2.41
N THR A 156 8.79 0.81 -2.81
CA THR A 156 8.03 1.83 -2.07
C THR A 156 7.58 1.30 -0.71
N PRO A 157 7.21 2.20 0.23
CA PRO A 157 6.60 1.79 1.49
C PRO A 157 5.30 0.99 1.36
N SER A 158 4.56 1.21 0.27
CA SER A 158 3.34 0.44 -0.07
C SER A 158 3.65 -0.96 -0.63
N GLY A 159 4.94 -1.30 -0.80
CA GLY A 159 5.37 -2.61 -1.30
C GLY A 159 5.39 -2.74 -2.82
N GLN A 160 5.20 -1.66 -3.55
CA GLN A 160 5.26 -1.66 -5.02
C GLN A 160 6.69 -1.39 -5.50
N PHE A 161 7.10 -2.07 -6.57
CA PHE A 161 8.34 -1.76 -7.26
C PHE A 161 8.12 -0.58 -8.22
N VAL A 162 8.95 0.44 -8.09
CA VAL A 162 9.04 1.55 -9.05
C VAL A 162 10.40 1.44 -9.73
N LEU A 163 10.37 1.28 -11.05
CA LEU A 163 11.57 1.05 -11.85
C LEU A 163 11.71 2.17 -12.88
N THR A 164 12.93 2.65 -13.03
CA THR A 164 13.31 3.61 -14.08
C THR A 164 14.30 2.92 -14.99
N LEU A 165 13.95 2.72 -16.26
CA LEU A 165 14.84 2.13 -17.25
C LEU A 165 15.95 3.13 -17.65
N LYS A 166 17.06 2.61 -18.16
CA LYS A 166 18.12 3.41 -18.77
C LYS A 166 17.57 4.12 -20.01
N ASP A 167 18.14 5.27 -20.35
CA ASP A 167 17.64 6.08 -21.46
C ASP A 167 17.72 5.34 -22.81
N SER A 168 18.68 4.43 -22.97
CA SER A 168 18.82 3.57 -24.15
C SER A 168 17.69 2.54 -24.31
N GLU A 169 17.05 2.18 -23.20
CA GLU A 169 16.02 1.12 -23.15
C GLU A 169 14.60 1.70 -23.01
N GLN A 170 14.49 3.03 -22.97
CA GLN A 170 13.18 3.68 -22.95
C GLN A 170 12.56 3.64 -24.34
N SER A 171 11.28 3.35 -24.42
CA SER A 171 10.51 3.44 -25.65
C SER A 171 10.55 4.85 -26.21
N ALA A 172 10.74 4.97 -27.54
CA ALA A 172 10.72 6.27 -28.21
C ALA A 172 9.42 7.01 -27.94
N THR A 173 9.56 8.27 -27.54
CA THR A 173 8.41 9.15 -27.32
C THR A 173 7.84 9.65 -28.66
N LYS A 174 6.60 10.17 -28.62
CA LYS A 174 6.05 10.86 -29.80
C LYS A 174 6.93 12.04 -30.27
N ALA A 175 7.65 12.68 -29.35
CA ALA A 175 8.57 13.77 -29.66
C ALA A 175 9.79 13.25 -30.41
N ASP A 176 10.36 12.11 -30.03
CA ASP A 176 11.50 11.51 -30.71
C ASP A 176 11.12 11.09 -32.14
N VAL A 177 9.95 10.47 -32.30
CA VAL A 177 9.42 10.11 -33.63
C VAL A 177 9.17 11.36 -34.49
N ALA A 178 8.63 12.43 -33.92
CA ALA A 178 8.43 13.69 -34.63
C ALA A 178 9.75 14.33 -35.04
N ALA A 179 10.76 14.35 -34.16
CA ALA A 179 12.09 14.85 -34.46
C ALA A 179 12.77 14.05 -35.60
N LEU A 180 12.64 12.72 -35.55
CA LEU A 180 13.15 11.85 -36.62
C LEU A 180 12.46 12.12 -37.97
N ALA A 181 11.12 12.30 -37.96
CA ALA A 181 10.35 12.63 -39.14
C ALA A 181 10.76 14.01 -39.74
N GLU A 182 11.12 14.98 -38.92
CA GLU A 182 11.62 16.29 -39.37
C GLU A 182 13.01 16.17 -39.97
N GLN A 183 13.92 15.39 -39.39
CA GLN A 183 15.23 15.10 -39.95
C GLN A 183 15.13 14.41 -41.33
N LEU A 184 14.22 13.44 -41.46
CA LEU A 184 13.98 12.79 -42.73
C LEU A 184 13.49 13.76 -43.81
N ARG A 185 12.53 14.65 -43.48
CA ARG A 185 12.08 15.69 -44.40
C ARG A 185 13.19 16.66 -44.81
N HIS A 186 14.07 17.01 -43.88
CA HIS A 186 15.20 17.86 -44.18
C HIS A 186 16.18 17.17 -45.15
N LEU A 187 16.46 15.90 -44.95
CA LEU A 187 17.28 15.10 -45.88
C LEU A 187 16.67 14.97 -47.28
N GLU A 188 15.35 14.74 -47.35
CA GLU A 188 14.61 14.72 -48.64
C GLU A 188 14.76 16.04 -49.40
N THR A 189 14.63 17.18 -48.73
CA THR A 189 14.80 18.50 -49.37
C THR A 189 16.21 18.73 -49.85
N LEU A 190 17.25 18.31 -49.11
CA LEU A 190 18.64 18.43 -49.52
C LEU A 190 18.93 17.53 -50.75
N LEU A 191 18.37 16.35 -50.82
CA LEU A 191 18.52 15.44 -51.98
C LEU A 191 17.79 15.96 -53.24
N ALA A 192 16.60 16.57 -53.04
CA ALA A 192 15.87 17.19 -54.14
C ALA A 192 16.57 18.42 -54.75
N THR A 193 17.30 19.19 -53.91
CA THR A 193 18.04 20.39 -54.36
C THR A 193 19.35 20.04 -55.08
N ARG A 194 19.81 18.79 -55.01
CA ARG A 194 21.05 18.30 -55.69
C ARG A 194 20.82 17.71 -57.09
N ARG A 195 19.58 17.64 -57.52
CA ARG A 195 19.17 17.21 -58.90
C ARG A 195 18.88 18.43 -59.72
#